data_4adc0f4b49a146187256402da70b2b96
#
_entry.id   4adc0f4b49a146187256402da70b2b96
#
_cell.length_a   1.000
_cell.length_b   1.000
_cell.length_c   1.000
_cell.angle_alpha   90.00
_cell.angle_beta   90.00
_cell.angle_gamma   90.00
#
_symmetry.space_group_name_H-M   'P 1'
#
loop_
_entity.id
_entity.type
_entity.pdbx_description
1 polymer ?
#
loop_
_entity_poly.entity_id
_entity_poly.type
_entity_poly.pdbx_seq_one_letter_code
_entity_poly.pdbx_strand_id
1 'polypeptide(L)'
;MKFNITSFWLHIIAIILMTIDHIVIIFIENENILRAIGRPAFPIFAFLLAEGFYKTKNRKNYFIRLLILAIVSEPIFDYVLHQKIPYWFQQNVIFTFLLAFCAMTLIEKINKDRIKTTIIFFASMIVGFLTMIDYNYIGIPMVLTFYIFKEKTKLNLIAQISIITILSLLLGGQTLFTLGQIKIPDEILSLLALIPIWLYTGKQGLYNQWIKYFYYDFYPAHLVIIYLVSRFF
;
A
#
# COMPACT_ATOMS: atom_id res chain seq x y z
N MET A 1 5.58 -0.49 -29.59
CA MET A 1 6.29 -1.04 -28.42
C MET A 1 5.27 -1.58 -27.41
N LYS A 2 5.27 -2.88 -27.09
CA LYS A 2 4.48 -3.40 -25.97
C LYS A 2 5.22 -3.00 -24.68
N PHE A 3 4.69 -2.08 -23.92
CA PHE A 3 5.21 -1.75 -22.59
C PHE A 3 5.05 -2.99 -21.69
N ASN A 4 6.15 -3.67 -21.42
CA ASN A 4 6.18 -4.86 -20.58
C ASN A 4 6.62 -4.45 -19.17
N ILE A 5 5.66 -4.14 -18.30
CA ILE A 5 5.97 -3.82 -16.88
C ILE A 5 6.26 -5.11 -16.14
N THR A 6 7.42 -5.16 -15.47
CA THR A 6 7.83 -6.25 -14.58
C THR A 6 7.65 -5.86 -13.11
N SER A 7 7.78 -6.81 -12.18
CA SER A 7 7.75 -6.52 -10.74
C SER A 7 8.81 -5.49 -10.34
N PHE A 8 9.99 -5.51 -10.97
CA PHE A 8 11.03 -4.50 -10.76
C PHE A 8 10.51 -3.09 -11.05
N TRP A 9 9.89 -2.87 -12.20
CA TRP A 9 9.37 -1.56 -12.57
C TRP A 9 8.20 -1.11 -11.69
N LEU A 10 7.34 -2.05 -11.24
CA LEU A 10 6.29 -1.73 -10.28
C LEU A 10 6.85 -1.25 -8.94
N HIS A 11 7.92 -1.89 -8.42
CA HIS A 11 8.59 -1.42 -7.21
C HIS A 11 9.19 -0.03 -7.41
N ILE A 12 9.87 0.23 -8.54
CA ILE A 12 10.46 1.53 -8.80
C ILE A 12 9.40 2.63 -8.89
N ILE A 13 8.29 2.39 -9.60
CA ILE A 13 7.18 3.33 -9.69
C ILE A 13 6.61 3.61 -8.28
N ALA A 14 6.33 2.57 -7.50
CA ALA A 14 5.79 2.73 -6.16
C ALA A 14 6.73 3.48 -5.21
N ILE A 15 8.04 3.19 -5.28
CA ILE A 15 9.08 3.87 -4.50
C ILE A 15 9.13 5.37 -4.85
N ILE A 16 9.13 5.72 -6.12
CA ILE A 16 9.15 7.13 -6.57
C ILE A 16 7.90 7.86 -6.06
N LEU A 17 6.71 7.28 -6.25
CA LEU A 17 5.46 7.88 -5.82
C LEU A 17 5.40 8.04 -4.29
N MET A 18 5.83 7.03 -3.53
CA MET A 18 5.90 7.08 -2.07
C MET A 18 6.88 8.17 -1.60
N THR A 19 8.04 8.29 -2.27
CA THR A 19 9.02 9.33 -1.92
C THR A 19 8.46 10.72 -2.16
N ILE A 20 7.74 10.94 -3.28
CA ILE A 20 7.06 12.20 -3.57
C ILE A 20 6.04 12.52 -2.46
N ASP A 21 5.19 11.56 -2.06
CA ASP A 21 4.20 11.76 -1.00
C ASP A 21 4.86 12.21 0.31
N HIS A 22 5.92 11.53 0.75
CA HIS A 22 6.62 11.87 1.99
C HIS A 22 7.40 13.21 1.92
N ILE A 23 7.97 13.55 0.77
CA ILE A 23 8.59 14.86 0.56
C ILE A 23 7.53 15.96 0.73
N VAL A 24 6.38 15.78 0.11
CA VAL A 24 5.29 16.78 0.20
C VAL A 24 4.80 16.91 1.64
N ILE A 25 4.61 15.80 2.35
CA ILE A 25 4.16 15.83 3.75
C ILE A 25 5.14 16.62 4.65
N ILE A 26 6.45 16.49 4.41
CA ILE A 26 7.48 17.03 5.31
C ILE A 26 7.86 18.46 4.95
N PHE A 27 7.90 18.82 3.65
CA PHE A 27 8.43 20.12 3.20
C PHE A 27 7.37 21.11 2.76
N ILE A 28 6.17 20.66 2.39
CA ILE A 28 5.21 21.52 1.71
C ILE A 28 3.88 21.51 2.48
N GLU A 29 3.65 22.58 3.25
CA GLU A 29 2.38 22.78 3.94
C GLU A 29 1.25 23.09 2.94
N ASN A 30 0.10 22.42 3.08
CA ASN A 30 -1.16 22.66 2.33
C ASN A 30 -1.14 22.34 0.81
N GLU A 31 -0.19 21.59 0.29
CA GLU A 31 -0.13 21.24 -1.13
C GLU A 31 -0.88 19.92 -1.45
N ASN A 32 -2.18 20.05 -1.68
CA ASN A 32 -3.09 18.92 -1.89
C ASN A 32 -2.82 18.16 -3.20
N ILE A 33 -2.50 18.88 -4.29
CA ILE A 33 -2.35 18.28 -5.63
C ILE A 33 -1.05 17.45 -5.73
N LEU A 34 0.04 17.95 -5.18
CA LEU A 34 1.32 17.23 -5.22
C LEU A 34 1.26 15.95 -4.39
N ARG A 35 0.59 16.00 -3.24
CA ARG A 35 0.36 14.82 -2.41
C ARG A 35 -0.49 13.77 -3.11
N ALA A 36 -1.48 14.21 -3.88
CA ALA A 36 -2.34 13.35 -4.68
C ALA A 36 -1.57 12.49 -5.71
N ILE A 37 -0.40 12.97 -6.20
CA ILE A 37 0.48 12.21 -7.10
C ILE A 37 1.03 10.95 -6.41
N GLY A 38 1.24 10.98 -5.10
CA GLY A 38 1.75 9.86 -4.32
C GLY A 38 0.72 8.75 -4.05
N ARG A 39 -0.59 9.05 -4.13
CA ARG A 39 -1.67 8.10 -3.76
C ARG A 39 -1.62 6.74 -4.47
N PRO A 40 -1.20 6.60 -5.73
CA PRO A 40 -1.10 5.30 -6.36
C PRO A 40 0.00 4.39 -5.78
N ALA A 41 0.92 4.91 -4.95
CA ALA A 41 1.99 4.11 -4.36
C ALA A 41 1.46 2.94 -3.53
N PHE A 42 0.53 3.22 -2.61
CA PHE A 42 0.00 2.19 -1.71
C PHE A 42 -0.72 1.04 -2.45
N PRO A 43 -1.65 1.28 -3.40
CA PRO A 43 -2.25 0.19 -4.17
C PRO A 43 -1.23 -0.63 -4.97
N ILE A 44 -0.15 -0.02 -5.48
CA ILE A 44 0.91 -0.77 -6.16
C ILE A 44 1.64 -1.69 -5.17
N PHE A 45 2.01 -1.21 -3.98
CA PHE A 45 2.60 -2.06 -2.94
C PHE A 45 1.63 -3.13 -2.44
N ALA A 46 0.34 -2.81 -2.29
CA ALA A 46 -0.71 -3.77 -1.94
C ALA A 46 -0.82 -4.91 -2.99
N PHE A 47 -0.78 -4.56 -4.27
CA PHE A 47 -0.72 -5.54 -5.35
C PHE A 47 0.56 -6.39 -5.28
N LEU A 48 1.72 -5.76 -5.09
CA LEU A 48 3.01 -6.46 -4.99
C LEU A 48 3.07 -7.41 -3.80
N LEU A 49 2.44 -7.06 -2.68
CA LEU A 49 2.30 -7.94 -1.52
C LEU A 49 1.44 -9.17 -1.86
N ALA A 50 0.27 -8.96 -2.48
CA ALA A 50 -0.61 -10.05 -2.89
C ALA A 50 0.07 -10.98 -3.91
N GLU A 51 0.77 -10.41 -4.89
CA GLU A 51 1.54 -11.14 -5.89
C GLU A 51 2.70 -11.92 -5.25
N GLY A 52 3.42 -11.30 -4.31
CA GLY A 52 4.48 -11.93 -3.53
C GLY A 52 3.97 -13.09 -2.67
N PHE A 53 2.79 -12.96 -2.06
CA PHE A 53 2.15 -14.02 -1.29
C PHE A 53 1.84 -15.25 -2.15
N TYR A 54 1.39 -15.07 -3.39
CA TYR A 54 1.17 -16.18 -4.32
C TYR A 54 2.46 -16.84 -4.79
N LYS A 55 3.50 -16.05 -5.06
CA LYS A 55 4.75 -16.55 -5.66
C LYS A 55 5.74 -17.12 -4.65
N THR A 56 5.64 -16.76 -3.37
CA THR A 56 6.61 -17.18 -2.38
C THR A 56 6.41 -18.66 -1.99
N LYS A 57 7.50 -19.43 -2.00
CA LYS A 57 7.51 -20.81 -1.50
C LYS A 57 7.55 -20.88 0.03
N ASN A 58 8.15 -19.92 0.69
CA ASN A 58 8.31 -19.88 2.14
C ASN A 58 7.61 -18.64 2.73
N ARG A 59 6.32 -18.79 3.01
CA ARG A 59 5.48 -17.73 3.58
C ARG A 59 5.88 -17.33 4.99
N LYS A 60 6.35 -18.29 5.79
CA LYS A 60 6.84 -17.99 7.15
C LYS A 60 8.02 -17.03 7.10
N ASN A 61 9.01 -17.29 6.26
CA ASN A 61 10.15 -16.39 6.13
C ASN A 61 9.76 -15.05 5.51
N TYR A 62 8.75 -15.00 4.63
CA TYR A 62 8.25 -13.75 4.09
C TYR A 62 7.58 -12.91 5.19
N PHE A 63 6.70 -13.52 5.97
CA PHE A 63 6.06 -12.88 7.12
C PHE A 63 7.08 -12.36 8.14
N ILE A 64 8.08 -13.18 8.51
CA ILE A 64 9.13 -12.77 9.47
C ILE A 64 9.91 -11.54 8.96
N ARG A 65 10.27 -11.50 7.67
CA ARG A 65 10.94 -10.32 7.08
C ARG A 65 10.08 -9.06 7.16
N LEU A 66 8.79 -9.17 6.86
CA LEU A 66 7.86 -8.05 7.01
C LEU A 66 7.73 -7.60 8.47
N LEU A 67 7.67 -8.56 9.40
CA LEU A 67 7.57 -8.27 10.84
C LEU A 67 8.83 -7.52 11.34
N ILE A 68 10.02 -8.01 10.98
CA ILE A 68 11.26 -7.33 11.34
C ILE A 68 11.29 -5.91 10.75
N LEU A 69 10.90 -5.76 9.48
CA LEU A 69 10.83 -4.46 8.83
C LEU A 69 9.84 -3.52 9.53
N ALA A 70 8.65 -4.01 9.88
CA ALA A 70 7.65 -3.22 10.60
C ALA A 70 8.20 -2.69 11.93
N ILE A 71 8.80 -3.58 12.74
CA ILE A 71 9.34 -3.23 14.08
C ILE A 71 10.52 -2.24 13.96
N VAL A 72 11.42 -2.46 13.00
CA VAL A 72 12.59 -1.58 12.81
C VAL A 72 12.18 -0.20 12.27
N SER A 73 11.14 -0.16 11.42
CA SER A 73 10.67 1.08 10.83
C SER A 73 9.79 1.92 11.74
N GLU A 74 9.14 1.31 12.76
CA GLU A 74 8.18 2.01 13.61
C GLU A 74 8.78 3.21 14.34
N PRO A 75 9.89 3.10 15.10
CA PRO A 75 10.44 4.25 15.81
C PRO A 75 10.91 5.37 14.86
N ILE A 76 11.32 5.02 13.63
CA ILE A 76 11.71 6.00 12.61
C ILE A 76 10.46 6.71 12.09
N PHE A 77 9.41 5.97 11.77
CA PHE A 77 8.12 6.49 11.32
C PHE A 77 7.50 7.42 12.35
N ASP A 78 7.42 6.98 13.60
CA ASP A 78 6.91 7.74 14.73
C ASP A 78 7.65 9.07 14.90
N TYR A 79 8.98 9.01 14.91
CA TYR A 79 9.78 10.21 15.12
C TYR A 79 9.71 11.18 13.94
N VAL A 80 9.78 10.66 12.71
CA VAL A 80 9.81 11.51 11.52
C VAL A 80 8.47 12.22 11.30
N LEU A 81 7.36 11.50 11.44
CA LEU A 81 6.03 12.05 11.14
C LEU A 81 5.35 12.70 12.35
N HIS A 82 5.60 12.21 13.57
CA HIS A 82 4.86 12.64 14.76
C HIS A 82 5.75 13.30 15.81
N GLN A 83 7.08 13.32 15.64
CA GLN A 83 8.06 13.87 16.59
C GLN A 83 7.92 13.27 18.01
N LYS A 84 7.44 12.01 18.12
CA LYS A 84 7.17 11.31 19.37
C LYS A 84 7.38 9.81 19.21
N ILE A 85 8.10 9.17 20.16
CA ILE A 85 8.33 7.72 20.21
C ILE A 85 7.95 7.23 21.61
N PRO A 86 7.04 6.23 21.75
CA PRO A 86 6.16 5.67 20.73
C PRO A 86 4.96 6.58 20.42
N TYR A 87 4.42 6.49 19.20
CA TYR A 87 3.16 7.11 18.81
C TYR A 87 2.10 6.05 18.53
N TRP A 88 1.16 5.86 19.44
CA TRP A 88 0.21 4.74 19.43
C TRP A 88 -0.97 4.92 18.46
N PHE A 89 -1.17 6.11 17.90
CA PHE A 89 -2.38 6.43 17.11
C PHE A 89 -2.24 6.23 15.61
N GLN A 90 -1.05 5.88 15.14
CA GLN A 90 -0.82 5.50 13.76
C GLN A 90 0.44 4.64 13.65
N GLN A 91 0.30 3.39 13.25
CA GLN A 91 1.42 2.50 12.98
C GLN A 91 1.80 2.55 11.51
N ASN A 92 3.08 2.30 11.21
CA ASN A 92 3.58 2.34 9.84
C ASN A 92 2.87 1.33 8.91
N VAL A 93 2.91 1.59 7.61
CA VAL A 93 2.22 0.83 6.56
C VAL A 93 2.60 -0.66 6.50
N ILE A 94 3.76 -1.05 7.03
CA ILE A 94 4.18 -2.45 7.01
C ILE A 94 3.31 -3.29 7.95
N PHE A 95 2.79 -2.72 9.06
CA PHE A 95 1.81 -3.40 9.90
C PHE A 95 0.50 -3.66 9.14
N THR A 96 0.07 -2.74 8.28
CA THR A 96 -1.07 -2.97 7.36
C THR A 96 -0.81 -4.19 6.48
N PHE A 97 0.39 -4.31 5.92
CA PHE A 97 0.78 -5.45 5.09
C PHE A 97 0.87 -6.76 5.88
N LEU A 98 1.33 -6.73 7.13
CA LEU A 98 1.33 -7.90 8.02
C LEU A 98 -0.08 -8.41 8.32
N LEU A 99 -1.00 -7.53 8.66
CA LEU A 99 -2.38 -7.90 8.94
C LEU A 99 -3.09 -8.40 7.68
N ALA A 100 -2.83 -7.77 6.53
CA ALA A 100 -3.31 -8.26 5.24
C ALA A 100 -2.74 -9.65 4.89
N PHE A 101 -1.47 -9.90 5.19
CA PHE A 101 -0.85 -11.21 5.03
C PHE A 101 -1.54 -12.29 5.89
N CYS A 102 -1.88 -11.97 7.14
CA CYS A 102 -2.65 -12.83 8.01
C CYS A 102 -4.05 -13.11 7.43
N ALA A 103 -4.74 -12.08 6.95
CA ALA A 103 -6.06 -12.21 6.33
C ALA A 103 -6.03 -13.10 5.07
N MET A 104 -5.04 -12.92 4.18
CA MET A 104 -4.82 -13.79 3.02
C MET A 104 -4.57 -15.24 3.43
N THR A 105 -3.81 -15.47 4.49
CA THR A 105 -3.54 -16.81 5.03
C THR A 105 -4.82 -17.46 5.57
N LEU A 106 -5.68 -16.69 6.26
CA LEU A 106 -6.98 -17.16 6.74
C LEU A 106 -7.90 -17.54 5.58
N ILE A 107 -7.96 -16.70 4.53
CA ILE A 107 -8.77 -16.97 3.33
C ILE A 107 -8.32 -18.29 2.65
N GLU A 108 -7.02 -18.59 2.61
CA GLU A 108 -6.57 -19.88 2.08
C GLU A 108 -6.97 -21.06 2.96
N LYS A 109 -6.83 -20.93 4.29
CA LYS A 109 -7.22 -21.98 5.23
C LYS A 109 -8.70 -22.37 5.13
N ILE A 110 -9.54 -21.44 4.75
CA ILE A 110 -10.99 -21.71 4.53
C ILE A 110 -11.31 -22.09 3.08
N ASN A 111 -10.28 -22.51 2.29
CA ASN A 111 -10.42 -22.91 0.88
C ASN A 111 -11.10 -21.83 0.00
N LYS A 112 -10.93 -20.57 0.32
CA LYS A 112 -11.51 -19.41 -0.40
C LYS A 112 -13.04 -19.49 -0.49
N ASP A 113 -13.69 -20.04 0.53
CA ASP A 113 -15.13 -20.01 0.64
C ASP A 113 -15.64 -18.56 0.49
N ARG A 114 -16.61 -18.34 -0.40
CA ARG A 114 -17.04 -16.98 -0.79
C ARG A 114 -17.61 -16.21 0.40
N ILE A 115 -18.50 -16.84 1.17
CA ILE A 115 -19.18 -16.18 2.30
C ILE A 115 -18.15 -15.81 3.37
N LYS A 116 -17.31 -16.77 3.78
CA LYS A 116 -16.27 -16.55 4.79
C LYS A 116 -15.23 -15.53 4.32
N THR A 117 -14.87 -15.56 3.03
CA THR A 117 -13.95 -14.55 2.44
C THR A 117 -14.56 -13.15 2.52
N THR A 118 -15.87 -13.01 2.23
CA THR A 118 -16.57 -11.73 2.37
C THR A 118 -16.62 -11.28 3.83
N ILE A 119 -16.86 -12.18 4.77
CA ILE A 119 -16.81 -11.87 6.21
C ILE A 119 -15.41 -11.40 6.62
N ILE A 120 -14.33 -12.09 6.19
CA ILE A 120 -12.95 -11.67 6.48
C ILE A 120 -12.65 -10.29 5.87
N PHE A 121 -13.14 -10.01 4.65
CA PHE A 121 -12.96 -8.72 4.01
C PHE A 121 -13.55 -7.58 4.86
N PHE A 122 -14.80 -7.69 5.29
CA PHE A 122 -15.41 -6.65 6.13
C PHE A 122 -14.86 -6.63 7.56
N ALA A 123 -14.57 -7.79 8.16
CA ALA A 123 -13.94 -7.86 9.46
C ALA A 123 -12.55 -7.18 9.47
N SER A 124 -11.82 -7.25 8.35
CA SER A 124 -10.52 -6.59 8.21
C SER A 124 -10.60 -5.07 8.28
N MET A 125 -11.74 -4.46 7.93
CA MET A 125 -11.97 -3.02 8.13
C MET A 125 -12.00 -2.68 9.62
N ILE A 126 -12.70 -3.49 10.42
CA ILE A 126 -12.79 -3.32 11.87
C ILE A 126 -11.40 -3.50 12.50
N VAL A 127 -10.66 -4.54 12.09
CA VAL A 127 -9.30 -4.79 12.56
C VAL A 127 -8.38 -3.60 12.24
N GLY A 128 -8.42 -3.10 11.01
CA GLY A 128 -7.61 -1.94 10.60
C GLY A 128 -7.91 -0.70 11.42
N PHE A 129 -9.19 -0.43 11.69
CA PHE A 129 -9.62 0.69 12.53
C PHE A 129 -9.12 0.55 13.97
N LEU A 130 -9.31 -0.62 14.59
CA LEU A 130 -8.94 -0.85 16.00
C LEU A 130 -7.43 -0.88 16.23
N THR A 131 -6.65 -1.29 15.24
CA THR A 131 -5.19 -1.39 15.35
C THR A 131 -4.47 -0.12 14.97
N MET A 132 -5.18 0.94 14.55
CA MET A 132 -4.60 2.24 14.20
C MET A 132 -3.48 2.15 13.16
N ILE A 133 -3.58 1.19 12.23
CA ILE A 133 -2.60 1.03 11.16
C ILE A 133 -2.73 2.12 10.10
N ASP A 134 -1.67 2.35 9.36
CA ASP A 134 -1.69 3.25 8.22
C ASP A 134 -2.74 2.79 7.19
N TYR A 135 -3.40 3.73 6.52
CA TYR A 135 -4.63 3.50 5.73
C TYR A 135 -5.82 2.95 6.54
N ASN A 136 -5.72 2.93 7.88
CA ASN A 136 -6.83 2.65 8.79
C ASN A 136 -7.69 1.45 8.32
N TYR A 137 -9.02 1.58 8.30
CA TYR A 137 -9.97 0.53 7.93
C TYR A 137 -9.94 0.13 6.44
N ILE A 138 -9.30 0.88 5.53
CA ILE A 138 -9.25 0.52 4.11
C ILE A 138 -7.98 -0.23 3.71
N GLY A 139 -6.90 -0.15 4.48
CA GLY A 139 -5.59 -0.66 4.10
C GLY A 139 -5.59 -2.17 3.83
N ILE A 140 -6.15 -2.97 4.76
CA ILE A 140 -6.24 -4.42 4.58
C ILE A 140 -7.18 -4.79 3.42
N PRO A 141 -8.42 -4.23 3.32
CA PRO A 141 -9.31 -4.46 2.18
C PRO A 141 -8.69 -4.13 0.82
N MET A 142 -7.86 -3.10 0.73
CA MET A 142 -7.15 -2.76 -0.51
C MET A 142 -6.24 -3.90 -0.98
N VAL A 143 -5.46 -4.50 -0.07
CA VAL A 143 -4.63 -5.67 -0.37
C VAL A 143 -5.49 -6.87 -0.76
N LEU A 144 -6.56 -7.14 0.00
CA LEU A 144 -7.48 -8.24 -0.27
C LEU A 144 -8.18 -8.10 -1.61
N THR A 145 -8.42 -6.89 -2.08
CA THR A 145 -8.99 -6.63 -3.42
C THR A 145 -8.08 -7.22 -4.50
N PHE A 146 -6.77 -6.97 -4.45
CA PHE A 146 -5.83 -7.55 -5.41
C PHE A 146 -5.62 -9.05 -5.22
N TYR A 147 -5.76 -9.54 -3.99
CA TYR A 147 -5.67 -10.97 -3.70
C TYR A 147 -6.87 -11.74 -4.23
N ILE A 148 -8.09 -11.25 -4.03
CA ILE A 148 -9.33 -11.93 -4.42
C ILE A 148 -9.54 -11.83 -5.94
N PHE A 149 -9.35 -10.65 -6.51
CA PHE A 149 -9.63 -10.35 -7.92
C PHE A 149 -8.35 -10.32 -8.78
N LYS A 150 -7.44 -11.28 -8.57
CA LYS A 150 -6.12 -11.30 -9.23
C LYS A 150 -6.14 -11.58 -10.73
N GLU A 151 -7.15 -12.32 -11.20
CA GLU A 151 -7.26 -12.74 -12.60
C GLU A 151 -7.50 -11.53 -13.51
N LYS A 152 -6.80 -11.44 -14.65
CA LYS A 152 -6.96 -10.35 -15.62
C LYS A 152 -8.19 -10.53 -16.50
N THR A 153 -9.37 -10.50 -15.89
CA THR A 153 -10.66 -10.52 -16.58
C THR A 153 -11.33 -9.15 -16.50
N LYS A 154 -12.18 -8.82 -17.49
CA LYS A 154 -12.95 -7.56 -17.47
C LYS A 154 -13.78 -7.40 -16.19
N LEU A 155 -14.36 -8.51 -15.68
CA LEU A 155 -15.15 -8.50 -14.46
C LEU A 155 -14.28 -8.13 -13.25
N ASN A 156 -13.08 -8.70 -13.13
CA ASN A 156 -12.18 -8.38 -12.03
C ASN A 156 -11.64 -6.94 -12.13
N LEU A 157 -11.44 -6.41 -13.34
CA LEU A 157 -11.09 -5.00 -13.50
C LEU A 157 -12.21 -4.10 -12.97
N ILE A 158 -13.46 -4.37 -13.35
CA ILE A 158 -14.61 -3.61 -12.86
C ILE A 158 -14.72 -3.72 -11.34
N ALA A 159 -14.56 -4.93 -10.78
CA ALA A 159 -14.54 -5.14 -9.32
C ALA A 159 -13.44 -4.34 -8.63
N GLN A 160 -12.21 -4.38 -9.14
CA GLN A 160 -11.09 -3.59 -8.60
C GLN A 160 -11.38 -2.09 -8.67
N ILE A 161 -11.83 -1.56 -9.82
CA ILE A 161 -12.19 -0.15 -9.96
C ILE A 161 -13.26 0.22 -8.94
N SER A 162 -14.36 -0.55 -8.85
CA SER A 162 -15.48 -0.25 -7.96
C SER A 162 -15.06 -0.27 -6.49
N ILE A 163 -14.34 -1.32 -6.06
CA ILE A 163 -13.90 -1.46 -4.67
C ILE A 163 -12.90 -0.36 -4.31
N ILE A 164 -11.88 -0.11 -5.14
CA ILE A 164 -10.89 0.94 -4.88
C ILE A 164 -11.58 2.31 -4.82
N THR A 165 -12.52 2.61 -5.72
CA THR A 165 -13.31 3.85 -5.67
C THR A 165 -14.04 3.98 -4.33
N ILE A 166 -14.75 2.93 -3.90
CA ILE A 166 -15.49 2.95 -2.64
C ILE A 166 -14.52 3.14 -1.45
N LEU A 167 -13.42 2.39 -1.41
CA LEU A 167 -12.42 2.51 -0.34
C LEU A 167 -11.79 3.91 -0.30
N SER A 168 -11.47 4.49 -1.46
CA SER A 168 -10.93 5.85 -1.57
C SER A 168 -11.92 6.92 -1.08
N LEU A 169 -13.19 6.78 -1.44
CA LEU A 169 -14.24 7.69 -0.97
C LEU A 169 -14.50 7.55 0.54
N LEU A 170 -14.41 6.34 1.08
CA LEU A 170 -14.56 6.07 2.52
C LEU A 170 -13.39 6.62 3.32
N LEU A 171 -12.14 6.44 2.88
CA LEU A 171 -10.97 7.00 3.56
C LEU A 171 -11.04 8.52 3.58
N GLY A 172 -11.54 9.10 2.50
CA GLY A 172 -11.57 10.54 2.33
C GLY A 172 -10.19 11.09 1.99
N GLY A 173 -9.80 12.16 2.67
CA GLY A 173 -8.57 12.91 2.41
C GLY A 173 -8.87 14.37 2.10
N GLN A 174 -7.93 15.02 1.45
CA GLN A 174 -8.11 16.41 1.03
C GLN A 174 -8.97 16.48 -0.24
N THR A 175 -9.77 17.53 -0.36
CA THR A 175 -10.63 17.68 -1.54
C THR A 175 -9.80 18.01 -2.76
N LEU A 176 -9.78 17.11 -3.75
CA LEU A 176 -9.11 17.31 -5.02
C LEU A 176 -9.93 18.25 -5.92
N PHE A 177 -11.23 17.99 -6.05
CA PHE A 177 -12.21 18.83 -6.75
C PHE A 177 -13.63 18.55 -6.25
N THR A 178 -14.57 19.43 -6.62
CA THR A 178 -15.98 19.28 -6.24
C THR A 178 -16.85 19.06 -7.48
N LEU A 179 -17.76 18.12 -7.40
CA LEU A 179 -18.80 17.85 -8.41
C LEU A 179 -20.16 18.22 -7.80
N GLY A 180 -20.60 19.46 -8.02
CA GLY A 180 -21.77 20.00 -7.32
C GLY A 180 -21.55 20.06 -5.82
N GLN A 181 -22.31 19.29 -5.05
CA GLN A 181 -22.15 19.20 -3.59
C GLN A 181 -21.21 18.08 -3.13
N ILE A 182 -20.76 17.22 -4.04
CA ILE A 182 -19.91 16.08 -3.72
C ILE A 182 -18.43 16.48 -3.78
N LYS A 183 -17.74 16.35 -2.66
CA LYS A 183 -16.29 16.54 -2.57
C LYS A 183 -15.60 15.24 -2.96
N ILE A 184 -14.74 15.29 -3.97
CA ILE A 184 -13.94 14.13 -4.41
C ILE A 184 -12.57 14.22 -3.73
N PRO A 185 -12.20 13.23 -2.91
CA PRO A 185 -10.93 13.24 -2.21
C PRO A 185 -9.75 12.95 -3.15
N ASP A 186 -8.56 13.40 -2.76
CA ASP A 186 -7.30 13.13 -3.45
C ASP A 186 -6.98 11.63 -3.52
N GLU A 187 -7.46 10.83 -2.55
CA GLU A 187 -7.29 9.39 -2.51
C GLU A 187 -7.89 8.67 -3.74
N ILE A 188 -8.81 9.29 -4.47
CA ILE A 188 -9.37 8.72 -5.71
C ILE A 188 -8.28 8.45 -6.78
N LEU A 189 -7.15 9.17 -6.72
CA LEU A 189 -6.02 8.95 -7.62
C LEU A 189 -5.32 7.60 -7.39
N SER A 190 -5.61 6.89 -6.29
CA SER A 190 -5.25 5.48 -6.08
C SER A 190 -5.67 4.59 -7.25
N LEU A 191 -6.73 4.94 -7.97
CA LEU A 191 -7.17 4.25 -9.18
C LEU A 191 -6.12 4.24 -10.30
N LEU A 192 -5.25 5.25 -10.38
CA LEU A 192 -4.19 5.32 -11.37
C LEU A 192 -3.18 4.17 -11.23
N ALA A 193 -3.08 3.56 -10.05
CA ALA A 193 -2.27 2.37 -9.82
C ALA A 193 -2.68 1.19 -10.71
N LEU A 194 -3.95 1.11 -11.11
CA LEU A 194 -4.42 0.04 -11.97
C LEU A 194 -3.75 0.06 -13.35
N ILE A 195 -3.31 1.22 -13.84
CA ILE A 195 -2.64 1.34 -15.14
C ILE A 195 -1.37 0.46 -15.17
N PRO A 196 -0.34 0.70 -14.34
CA PRO A 196 0.86 -0.13 -14.33
C PRO A 196 0.58 -1.56 -13.86
N ILE A 197 -0.36 -1.80 -12.94
CA ILE A 197 -0.74 -3.13 -12.48
C ILE A 197 -1.32 -3.97 -13.62
N TRP A 198 -2.20 -3.42 -14.44
CA TRP A 198 -2.79 -4.15 -15.56
C TRP A 198 -1.84 -4.33 -16.73
N LEU A 199 -0.81 -3.50 -16.86
CA LEU A 199 0.30 -3.67 -17.79
C LEU A 199 1.37 -4.66 -17.29
N TYR A 200 1.31 -5.09 -16.02
CA TYR A 200 2.25 -6.06 -15.45
C TYR A 200 2.17 -7.42 -16.12
N THR A 201 3.33 -7.97 -16.47
CA THR A 201 3.45 -9.19 -17.29
C THR A 201 3.58 -10.48 -16.48
N GLY A 202 3.52 -10.41 -15.14
CA GLY A 202 3.79 -11.58 -14.28
C GLY A 202 5.27 -11.89 -14.11
N LYS A 203 6.18 -11.17 -14.79
CA LYS A 203 7.63 -11.40 -14.74
C LYS A 203 8.29 -10.57 -13.65
N GLN A 204 9.34 -11.13 -13.04
CA GLN A 204 10.08 -10.48 -11.96
C GLN A 204 10.91 -9.29 -12.46
N GLY A 205 11.52 -9.38 -13.64
CA GLY A 205 12.45 -8.39 -14.17
C GLY A 205 13.83 -8.52 -13.55
N LEU A 206 14.54 -7.39 -13.41
CA LEU A 206 15.85 -7.34 -12.76
C LEU A 206 15.71 -7.76 -11.29
N TYR A 207 16.50 -8.74 -10.89
CA TYR A 207 16.49 -9.26 -9.53
C TYR A 207 17.84 -9.85 -9.15
N ASN A 208 18.36 -9.37 -8.04
CA ASN A 208 19.49 -9.95 -7.33
C ASN A 208 19.32 -9.71 -5.82
N GLN A 209 20.25 -10.20 -5.00
CA GLN A 209 20.18 -10.02 -3.56
C GLN A 209 20.21 -8.54 -3.14
N TRP A 210 21.01 -7.70 -3.82
CA TRP A 210 21.10 -6.27 -3.54
C TRP A 210 19.81 -5.52 -3.81
N ILE A 211 19.15 -5.81 -4.94
CA ILE A 211 17.84 -5.24 -5.28
C ILE A 211 16.79 -5.65 -4.25
N LYS A 212 16.82 -6.91 -3.79
CA LYS A 212 15.94 -7.39 -2.75
C LYS A 212 16.13 -6.63 -1.44
N TYR A 213 17.37 -6.48 -0.96
CA TYR A 213 17.65 -5.71 0.26
C TYR A 213 17.28 -4.24 0.08
N PHE A 214 17.60 -3.64 -1.05
CA PHE A 214 17.20 -2.28 -1.38
C PHE A 214 15.69 -2.05 -1.20
N TYR A 215 14.82 -2.95 -1.63
CA TYR A 215 13.37 -2.79 -1.44
C TYR A 215 12.93 -2.83 0.02
N TYR A 216 13.60 -3.60 0.88
CA TYR A 216 13.31 -3.63 2.31
C TYR A 216 13.89 -2.41 3.02
N ASP A 217 15.14 -2.10 2.78
CA ASP A 217 15.85 -1.05 3.50
C ASP A 217 15.42 0.36 3.06
N PHE A 218 14.86 0.48 1.86
CA PHE A 218 14.42 1.76 1.33
C PHE A 218 13.35 2.43 2.21
N TYR A 219 12.40 1.64 2.74
CA TYR A 219 11.30 2.22 3.51
C TYR A 219 11.77 2.99 4.76
N PRO A 220 12.56 2.44 5.68
CA PRO A 220 13.09 3.22 6.79
C PRO A 220 14.13 4.26 6.34
N ALA A 221 14.97 3.94 5.36
CA ALA A 221 16.06 4.81 4.94
C ALA A 221 15.59 6.12 4.31
N HIS A 222 14.56 6.09 3.43
CA HIS A 222 14.07 7.31 2.79
C HIS A 222 13.44 8.28 3.80
N LEU A 223 12.74 7.77 4.84
CA LEU A 223 12.19 8.61 5.90
C LEU A 223 13.30 9.33 6.67
N VAL A 224 14.38 8.61 7.02
CA VAL A 224 15.55 9.21 7.69
C VAL A 224 16.20 10.27 6.80
N ILE A 225 16.40 9.97 5.50
CA ILE A 225 17.03 10.90 4.56
C ILE A 225 16.20 12.17 4.42
N ILE A 226 14.88 12.04 4.18
CA ILE A 226 13.98 13.19 4.04
C ILE A 226 13.96 14.02 5.32
N TYR A 227 13.90 13.38 6.49
CA TYR A 227 13.96 14.07 7.78
C TYR A 227 15.27 14.82 7.98
N LEU A 228 16.42 14.18 7.70
CA LEU A 228 17.72 14.85 7.82
C LEU A 228 17.81 16.07 6.89
N VAL A 229 17.38 15.93 5.65
CA VAL A 229 17.34 17.05 4.70
C VAL A 229 16.44 18.19 5.21
N SER A 230 15.28 17.88 5.79
CA SER A 230 14.37 18.91 6.34
C SER A 230 14.94 19.71 7.52
N ARG A 231 16.05 19.25 8.13
CA ARG A 231 16.73 19.99 9.21
C ARG A 231 17.72 21.02 8.70
N PHE A 232 18.06 20.99 7.39
CA PHE A 232 18.98 21.95 6.76
C PHE A 232 18.23 23.06 6.00
N PHE A 233 16.93 22.91 5.81
CA PHE A 233 16.04 23.89 5.19
C PHE A 233 14.93 24.33 6.14
#